data_67da41bbdc9996439e9193ed0b689455
#
_entry.id   67da41bbdc9996439e9193ed0b689455
#
_cell.length_a   1.000
_cell.length_b   1.000
_cell.length_c   1.000
_cell.angle_alpha   90.00
_cell.angle_beta   90.00
_cell.angle_gamma   90.00
#
_symmetry.space_group_name_H-M   'P 1'
#
loop_
_entity.id
_entity.type
_entity.pdbx_description
1 polymer ?
#
loop_
_entity_poly.entity_id
_entity_poly.type
_entity_poly.pdbx_seq_one_letter_code
_entity_poly.pdbx_strand_id
1 'polypeptide(L)' 'MDNQPSSGEQTFVDPVCGMEVTASGAAGKYDYKGTTYYFCGPGCKRSFEKDPEKFLAPDYKPSMD' A
#
# COMPACT_ATOMS: atom_id res chain seq x y z
N MET A 1 15.87 -20.28 4.22
CA MET A 1 16.12 -19.61 3.80
C MET A 1 15.48 -18.47 3.86
N ASP A 2 15.78 -17.51 4.09
CA ASP A 2 15.08 -16.55 4.13
C ASP A 2 15.19 -15.79 3.05
N ASN A 3 14.22 -15.31 2.50
CA ASN A 3 14.18 -14.53 1.40
C ASN A 3 14.04 -13.15 1.75
N GLN A 4 14.33 -12.70 2.89
CA GLN A 4 14.17 -11.39 3.17
C GLN A 4 15.14 -10.52 2.58
N PRO A 5 14.81 -9.30 2.22
CA PRO A 5 15.73 -8.38 1.65
C PRO A 5 16.82 -8.12 2.65
N SER A 6 18.00 -8.16 2.20
CA SER A 6 19.09 -8.03 3.09
C SER A 6 19.20 -6.65 3.64
N SER A 7 18.59 -5.70 3.05
CA SER A 7 18.69 -4.36 3.53
C SER A 7 17.86 -4.14 4.77
N GLY A 8 16.98 -5.04 5.06
CA GLY A 8 16.13 -4.86 6.20
C GLY A 8 14.99 -3.92 5.95
N GLU A 9 14.79 -3.50 4.74
CA GLU A 9 13.72 -2.58 4.47
C GLU A 9 12.40 -3.30 4.50
N GLN A 10 11.39 -2.73 5.12
CA GLN A 10 10.12 -3.36 5.23
C GLN A 10 9.32 -3.14 3.98
N THR A 11 8.44 -4.08 3.68
CA THR A 11 7.54 -3.93 2.54
C THR A 11 6.13 -3.74 3.03
N PHE A 12 5.34 -3.04 2.25
CA PHE A 12 3.97 -2.73 2.60
C PHE A 12 3.12 -3.04 1.38
N VAL A 13 1.87 -3.35 1.60
CA VAL A 13 0.98 -3.66 0.50
C VAL A 13 0.14 -2.44 0.20
N ASP A 14 0.12 -2.03 -1.06
CA ASP A 14 -0.71 -0.95 -1.52
C ASP A 14 -2.17 -1.37 -1.34
N PRO A 15 -2.95 -0.67 -0.54
CA PRO A 15 -4.33 -1.10 -0.29
C PRO A 15 -5.24 -0.95 -1.49
N VAL A 16 -4.82 -0.21 -2.50
CA VAL A 16 -5.66 -0.02 -3.66
C VAL A 16 -5.40 -1.10 -4.69
N CYS A 17 -4.16 -1.34 -5.05
CA CYS A 17 -3.88 -2.31 -6.09
C CYS A 17 -3.31 -3.62 -5.56
N GLY A 18 -2.94 -3.68 -4.30
CA GLY A 18 -2.46 -4.93 -3.73
C GLY A 18 -1.03 -5.27 -4.05
N MET A 19 -0.29 -4.35 -4.63
CA MET A 19 1.09 -4.65 -4.95
C MET A 19 1.99 -4.32 -3.78
N GLU A 20 3.10 -5.05 -3.68
CA GLU A 20 4.02 -4.84 -2.61
C GLU A 20 4.94 -3.69 -2.94
N VAL A 21 5.17 -2.79 -2.00
CA VAL A 21 6.05 -1.66 -2.19
C VAL A 21 6.94 -1.54 -0.97
N THR A 22 8.10 -0.92 -1.14
CA THR A 22 8.96 -0.67 0.00
C THR A 22 8.77 0.77 0.42
N ALA A 23 9.17 1.08 1.65
CA ALA A 23 9.00 2.43 2.16
C ALA A 23 9.75 3.44 1.30
N SER A 24 10.93 3.09 0.84
CA SER A 24 11.71 4.01 0.03
C SER A 24 11.30 3.97 -1.43
N GLY A 25 10.69 2.88 -1.88
CA GLY A 25 10.29 2.76 -3.27
C GLY A 25 8.87 3.18 -3.54
N ALA A 26 8.10 3.49 -2.50
CA ALA A 26 6.71 3.86 -2.69
C ALA A 26 6.63 5.24 -3.32
N ALA A 27 5.68 5.42 -4.21
CA ALA A 27 5.49 6.70 -4.85
C ALA A 27 4.77 7.68 -3.95
N GLY A 28 4.05 7.18 -2.95
CA GLY A 28 3.38 8.08 -2.03
C GLY A 28 3.00 7.36 -0.77
N LYS A 29 2.63 8.10 0.25
CA LYS A 29 2.15 7.50 1.48
C LYS A 29 1.08 8.40 2.07
N TYR A 30 0.25 7.85 2.92
CA TYR A 30 -0.86 8.58 3.50
C TYR A 30 -1.15 7.99 4.87
N ASP A 31 -1.29 8.85 5.87
CA ASP A 31 -1.60 8.40 7.22
C ASP A 31 -3.10 8.44 7.41
N TYR A 32 -3.67 7.34 7.85
CA TYR A 32 -5.11 7.28 8.08
C TYR A 32 -5.36 6.53 9.36
N LYS A 33 -6.00 7.18 10.31
CA LYS A 33 -6.35 6.59 11.59
C LYS A 33 -5.15 5.94 12.27
N GLY A 34 -4.04 6.64 12.25
CA GLY A 34 -2.86 6.17 12.95
C GLY A 34 -2.04 5.13 12.22
N THR A 35 -2.40 4.80 11.00
CA THR A 35 -1.68 3.83 10.21
C THR A 35 -1.18 4.49 8.95
N THR A 36 0.07 4.24 8.60
CA THR A 36 0.64 4.79 7.38
C THR A 36 0.52 3.77 6.27
N TYR A 37 -0.07 4.17 5.16
CA TYR A 37 -0.22 3.31 4.02
C TYR A 37 0.68 3.80 2.91
N TYR A 38 1.26 2.87 2.16
CA TYR A 38 2.19 3.20 1.09
C TYR A 38 1.57 2.78 -0.23
N PHE A 39 1.86 3.53 -1.28
CA PHE A 39 1.21 3.30 -2.57
C PHE A 39 2.24 3.18 -3.66
N CYS A 40 1.94 2.37 -4.66
CA CYS A 40 2.86 2.14 -5.75
C CYS A 40 2.84 3.29 -6.74
N GLY A 41 1.84 4.14 -6.70
CA GLY A 41 1.76 5.26 -7.61
C GLY A 41 0.86 6.34 -7.08
N PRO A 42 0.95 7.55 -7.62
CA PRO A 42 0.13 8.67 -7.13
C PRO A 42 -1.35 8.46 -7.38
N GLY A 43 -1.70 7.70 -8.42
CA GLY A 43 -3.09 7.42 -8.68
C GLY A 43 -3.72 6.58 -7.59
N CYS A 44 -2.97 5.60 -7.08
CA CYS A 44 -3.49 4.77 -6.00
C CYS A 44 -3.65 5.59 -4.73
N LYS A 45 -2.71 6.48 -4.45
CA LYS A 45 -2.81 7.31 -3.28
C LYS A 45 -4.04 8.19 -3.37
N ARG A 46 -4.28 8.78 -4.53
CA ARG A 46 -5.42 9.66 -4.71
C ARG A 46 -6.73 8.90 -4.55
N SER A 47 -6.79 7.69 -5.09
CA SER A 47 -8.00 6.91 -4.94
C SER A 47 -8.26 6.58 -3.48
N PHE A 48 -7.21 6.26 -2.74
CA PHE A 48 -7.36 5.93 -1.33
C PHE A 48 -7.83 7.16 -0.56
N GLU A 49 -7.29 8.33 -0.88
CA GLU A 49 -7.68 9.54 -0.18
C GLU A 49 -9.15 9.84 -0.38
N LYS A 50 -9.67 9.48 -1.54
CA LYS A 50 -11.05 9.77 -1.80
C LYS A 50 -11.98 8.89 -1.00
N ASP A 51 -11.61 7.64 -0.79
CA ASP A 51 -12.52 6.72 -0.10
C ASP A 51 -11.70 5.67 0.62
N PRO A 52 -11.03 6.02 1.70
CA PRO A 52 -10.17 5.06 2.37
C PRO A 52 -10.91 3.87 2.96
N GLU A 53 -12.14 4.08 3.39
CA GLU A 53 -12.89 2.99 4.00
C GLU A 53 -13.20 1.90 2.99
N LYS A 54 -13.38 2.28 1.73
CA LYS A 54 -13.67 1.30 0.72
C LYS A 54 -12.52 0.33 0.56
N PHE A 55 -11.29 0.84 0.56
CA PHE A 55 -10.14 -0.01 0.34
C PHE A 55 -9.72 -0.76 1.59
N LEU A 56 -10.20 -0.36 2.74
CA LEU A 56 -9.89 -1.05 3.97
C LEU A 56 -10.99 -2.01 4.38
N ALA A 57 -12.06 -2.08 3.61
CA ALA A 57 -13.15 -2.97 3.94
C ALA A 57 -12.71 -4.42 3.80
N PRO A 58 -13.17 -5.30 4.65
CA PRO A 58 -12.72 -6.68 4.62
C PRO A 58 -13.11 -7.42 3.35
N ASP A 59 -14.12 -6.94 2.66
CA ASP A 59 -14.53 -7.61 1.43
C ASP A 59 -13.93 -6.95 0.19
N TYR A 60 -13.08 -5.94 0.33
CA TYR A 60 -12.47 -5.32 -0.83
C TYR A 60 -11.39 -6.24 -1.39
N LYS A 61 -11.38 -6.42 -2.69
CA LYS A 61 -10.38 -7.22 -3.32
C LYS A 61 -9.69 -6.41 -4.38
N PRO A 62 -8.39 -6.23 -4.29
CA PRO A 62 -7.66 -5.48 -5.31
C PRO A 62 -7.74 -6.19 -6.64
N SER A 63 -7.90 -5.42 -7.70
CA SER A 63 -7.94 -6.00 -9.00
C SER A 63 -6.57 -6.21 -9.47
N MET A 64 -6.10 -7.40 -9.43
CA MET A 64 -4.79 -7.66 -9.88
C MET A 64 -4.74 -8.38 -11.12
N ASP A 65 -5.67 -8.39 -11.91
CA ASP A 65 -5.66 -9.14 -13.13
C ASP A 65 -4.82 -8.62 -14.16
#